data_7901bcac55312582f6a97c07cac76fa3
#
_entry.id   7901bcac55312582f6a97c07cac76fa3
#
_cell.length_a   1.000
_cell.length_b   1.000
_cell.length_c   1.000
_cell.angle_alpha   90.00
_cell.angle_beta   90.00
_cell.angle_gamma   90.00
#
_symmetry.space_group_name_H-M   'P 1'
#
loop_
_entity.id
_entity.type
_entity.pdbx_description
1 polymer ?
#
loop_
_entity_poly.entity_id
_entity_poly.type
_entity_poly.pdbx_seq_one_letter_code
_entity_poly.pdbx_strand_id
1 'polypeptide(L)'
;MRLTVDAHNDTLMKIIDEDDWTFSADIGLRTDFHIDLDKLDTGQVNVALFAAFTDDLGKPDLNNSRLLSMMQALDTTVAIHSDRMAKGYDYQGIINSIEAHKFVAVQTIEGAYSLNEKNAFDLLKQYHDLGVRVITLVWDHSNALGEGTKKMNALGEPTSGGLTELGKKVVRTMNELGILVDVSHMDEETFESTIQASNKPLIATHSGAYSVKPHVRNLKDSQLKAIADSGGVVHVVFCRFFIGDVHSGVDVLVDHIEHIINCIGEDHVGLGSDFDGATMPVDIPDISYMQLVAKTMHNRGFSDSTIDKVMGLNSLRLLDEMNLSPSTQVDRSITLSSGGINRFEMEADDMDITIGAEFWLNGIHYDAWMDASSNHLYSLINDPLKERFYVATFEYTDKSGQVQRTTQIIQTI
;
A
#
# COMPACT_ATOMS: atom_id res chain seq x y z
N MET A 1 17.39 -14.73 14.97
CA MET A 1 16.87 -13.33 14.84
C MET A 1 15.36 -13.48 14.64
N ARG A 2 14.54 -12.75 15.39
CA ARG A 2 13.09 -12.78 15.23
C ARG A 2 12.72 -11.97 14.00
N LEU A 3 11.89 -12.52 13.13
CA LEU A 3 11.40 -11.81 11.96
C LEU A 3 10.33 -10.80 12.43
N THR A 4 10.47 -9.55 12.01
CA THR A 4 9.59 -8.45 12.43
C THR A 4 9.05 -7.72 11.20
N VAL A 5 7.73 -7.54 11.16
CA VAL A 5 7.00 -6.84 10.09
C VAL A 5 6.16 -5.72 10.71
N ASP A 6 6.22 -4.54 10.11
CA ASP A 6 5.30 -3.43 10.36
C ASP A 6 4.34 -3.30 9.18
N ALA A 7 3.05 -3.48 9.41
CA ALA A 7 2.05 -3.54 8.35
C ALA A 7 1.50 -2.18 7.91
N HIS A 8 1.91 -1.08 8.55
CA HIS A 8 1.48 0.26 8.15
C HIS A 8 2.36 1.36 8.74
N ASN A 9 2.81 2.27 7.87
CA ASN A 9 3.38 3.55 8.25
C ASN A 9 3.17 4.59 7.16
N ASP A 10 3.20 5.89 7.54
CA ASP A 10 2.97 7.04 6.68
C ASP A 10 4.24 7.83 6.36
N THR A 11 5.40 7.20 6.52
CA THR A 11 6.70 7.85 6.33
C THR A 11 6.86 8.45 4.94
N LEU A 12 6.14 7.93 3.92
CA LEU A 12 6.20 8.49 2.57
C LEU A 12 5.71 9.94 2.50
N MET A 13 4.81 10.36 3.38
CA MET A 13 4.39 11.76 3.47
C MET A 13 5.52 12.69 3.93
N LYS A 14 6.50 12.16 4.69
CA LYS A 14 7.63 12.93 5.23
C LYS A 14 8.79 13.08 4.24
N ILE A 15 8.85 12.22 3.22
CA ILE A 15 9.96 12.20 2.26
C ILE A 15 9.65 12.97 0.96
N ILE A 16 8.45 13.52 0.84
CA ILE A 16 8.08 14.45 -0.22
C ILE A 16 7.86 15.85 0.35
N ASP A 17 8.09 16.86 -0.44
CA ASP A 17 7.77 18.25 -0.11
C ASP A 17 6.24 18.45 -0.05
N GLU A 18 5.76 19.22 0.93
CA GLU A 18 4.31 19.40 1.14
C GLU A 18 3.65 20.25 0.04
N ASP A 19 4.39 21.19 -0.59
CA ASP A 19 3.85 22.12 -1.57
C ASP A 19 3.87 21.55 -2.98
N ASP A 20 4.98 20.91 -3.37
CA ASP A 20 5.19 20.51 -4.76
C ASP A 20 5.37 18.99 -4.95
N TRP A 21 5.36 18.23 -3.84
CA TRP A 21 5.47 16.76 -3.78
C TRP A 21 6.75 16.18 -4.40
N THR A 22 7.81 16.98 -4.51
CA THR A 22 9.11 16.46 -4.92
C THR A 22 9.77 15.69 -3.79
N PHE A 23 10.66 14.75 -4.14
CA PHE A 23 11.51 14.07 -3.17
C PHE A 23 12.33 15.08 -2.37
N SER A 24 12.14 15.16 -1.06
CA SER A 24 12.71 16.19 -0.18
C SER A 24 13.56 15.64 0.96
N ALA A 25 13.37 14.36 1.35
CA ALA A 25 14.13 13.75 2.42
C ALA A 25 14.42 12.27 2.13
N ASP A 26 15.54 11.77 2.62
CA ASP A 26 16.05 10.42 2.40
C ASP A 26 16.10 9.64 3.72
N ILE A 27 15.21 8.65 3.88
CA ILE A 27 15.17 7.77 5.06
C ILE A 27 16.33 6.75 5.09
N GLY A 28 17.14 6.67 4.05
CA GLY A 28 18.43 5.97 4.09
C GLY A 28 19.45 6.65 4.99
N LEU A 29 19.24 7.93 5.28
CA LEU A 29 19.99 8.75 6.22
C LEU A 29 19.24 8.90 7.53
N ARG A 30 19.96 9.29 8.59
CA ARG A 30 19.34 9.57 9.89
C ARG A 30 18.40 10.78 9.80
N THR A 31 17.16 10.60 10.28
CA THR A 31 16.11 11.62 10.26
C THR A 31 15.50 11.83 11.64
N ASP A 32 14.67 12.87 11.79
CA ASP A 32 13.79 13.08 12.95
C ASP A 32 12.42 12.38 12.78
N PHE A 33 12.22 11.64 11.67
CA PHE A 33 11.00 10.86 11.43
C PHE A 33 10.95 9.63 12.34
N HIS A 34 9.80 8.98 12.45
CA HIS A 34 9.70 7.74 13.20
C HIS A 34 10.43 6.58 12.53
N ILE A 35 10.69 6.64 11.23
CA ILE A 35 11.37 5.61 10.46
C ILE A 35 12.56 6.19 9.69
N ASP A 36 13.72 5.56 9.86
CA ASP A 36 14.90 5.63 8.98
C ASP A 36 15.65 4.29 9.06
N LEU A 37 16.62 4.06 8.16
CA LEU A 37 17.34 2.78 8.11
C LEU A 37 18.07 2.42 9.40
N ASP A 38 18.64 3.39 10.12
CA ASP A 38 19.35 3.12 11.38
C ASP A 38 18.38 2.74 12.50
N LYS A 39 17.18 3.34 12.52
CA LYS A 39 16.10 2.97 13.45
C LYS A 39 15.50 1.61 13.12
N LEU A 40 15.33 1.27 11.83
CA LEU A 40 14.89 -0.04 11.38
C LEU A 40 15.88 -1.14 11.81
N ASP A 41 17.18 -0.91 11.63
CA ASP A 41 18.23 -1.83 12.09
C ASP A 41 18.21 -2.00 13.63
N THR A 42 18.06 -0.89 14.38
CA THR A 42 17.99 -0.90 15.84
C THR A 42 16.73 -1.64 16.32
N GLY A 43 15.58 -1.41 15.69
CA GLY A 43 14.31 -2.08 15.96
C GLY A 43 14.24 -3.51 15.45
N GLN A 44 15.26 -3.98 14.71
CA GLN A 44 15.31 -5.29 14.07
C GLN A 44 14.08 -5.58 13.21
N VAL A 45 13.64 -4.57 12.44
CA VAL A 45 12.50 -4.68 11.53
C VAL A 45 13.00 -5.11 10.15
N ASN A 46 12.42 -6.19 9.63
CA ASN A 46 12.84 -6.78 8.36
C ASN A 46 12.00 -6.30 7.17
N VAL A 47 10.71 -6.09 7.42
CA VAL A 47 9.75 -5.66 6.39
C VAL A 47 8.87 -4.56 6.96
N ALA A 48 8.60 -3.51 6.17
CA ALA A 48 7.54 -2.57 6.49
C ALA A 48 6.72 -2.21 5.24
N LEU A 49 5.43 -2.01 5.46
CA LEU A 49 4.46 -1.60 4.47
C LEU A 49 4.35 -0.08 4.49
N PHE A 50 4.80 0.56 3.42
CA PHE A 50 4.83 2.01 3.28
C PHE A 50 3.59 2.50 2.55
N ALA A 51 2.75 3.26 3.22
CA ALA A 51 1.54 3.82 2.66
C ALA A 51 1.82 5.08 1.85
N ALA A 52 1.46 5.06 0.57
CA ALA A 52 1.20 6.27 -0.17
C ALA A 52 -0.21 6.73 0.24
N PHE A 53 -0.28 7.81 1.02
CA PHE A 53 -1.53 8.31 1.60
C PHE A 53 -2.12 9.47 0.80
N THR A 54 -3.44 9.45 0.63
CA THR A 54 -4.20 10.63 0.22
C THR A 54 -5.58 10.66 0.88
N ASP A 55 -5.96 11.84 1.39
CA ASP A 55 -7.37 12.18 1.60
C ASP A 55 -7.94 12.72 0.29
N ASP A 56 -9.23 13.03 0.24
CA ASP A 56 -9.87 13.56 -0.96
C ASP A 56 -9.38 14.99 -1.26
N LEU A 57 -8.55 15.14 -2.29
CA LEU A 57 -8.07 16.43 -2.81
C LEU A 57 -9.06 17.05 -3.82
N GLY A 58 -10.27 16.50 -3.95
CA GLY A 58 -11.34 17.00 -4.81
C GLY A 58 -11.25 16.58 -6.28
N LYS A 59 -10.17 15.90 -6.69
CA LYS A 59 -10.00 15.40 -8.08
C LYS A 59 -9.21 14.09 -8.08
N PRO A 60 -9.73 13.03 -8.74
CA PRO A 60 -9.02 11.75 -8.82
C PRO A 60 -7.60 11.84 -9.41
N ASP A 61 -7.39 12.65 -10.45
CA ASP A 61 -6.05 12.82 -11.07
C ASP A 61 -5.06 13.49 -10.11
N LEU A 62 -5.51 14.45 -9.29
CA LEU A 62 -4.68 15.09 -8.28
C LEU A 62 -4.32 14.11 -7.16
N ASN A 63 -5.28 13.32 -6.70
CA ASN A 63 -5.05 12.24 -5.74
C ASN A 63 -4.04 11.23 -6.29
N ASN A 64 -4.21 10.80 -7.54
CA ASN A 64 -3.26 9.91 -8.20
C ASN A 64 -1.85 10.51 -8.28
N SER A 65 -1.72 11.77 -8.71
CA SER A 65 -0.43 12.46 -8.80
C SER A 65 0.32 12.47 -7.47
N ARG A 66 -0.40 12.73 -6.36
CA ARG A 66 0.20 12.67 -5.02
C ARG A 66 0.64 11.27 -4.62
N LEU A 67 -0.18 10.25 -4.87
CA LEU A 67 0.20 8.85 -4.61
C LEU A 67 1.47 8.47 -5.39
N LEU A 68 1.53 8.82 -6.68
CA LEU A 68 2.66 8.53 -7.55
C LEU A 68 3.95 9.22 -7.09
N SER A 69 3.87 10.45 -6.57
CA SER A 69 5.04 11.15 -6.04
C SER A 69 5.66 10.42 -4.84
N MET A 70 4.85 9.92 -3.92
CA MET A 70 5.30 9.11 -2.78
C MET A 70 5.89 7.77 -3.22
N MET A 71 5.25 7.08 -4.18
CA MET A 71 5.77 5.83 -4.74
C MET A 71 7.14 6.05 -5.40
N GLN A 72 7.27 7.12 -6.19
CA GLN A 72 8.55 7.45 -6.83
C GLN A 72 9.63 7.84 -5.80
N ALA A 73 9.27 8.53 -4.72
CA ALA A 73 10.18 8.85 -3.65
C ALA A 73 10.71 7.59 -2.95
N LEU A 74 9.84 6.59 -2.71
CA LEU A 74 10.28 5.29 -2.20
C LEU A 74 11.21 4.57 -3.18
N ASP A 75 10.87 4.52 -4.47
CA ASP A 75 11.71 3.89 -5.50
C ASP A 75 13.08 4.57 -5.59
N THR A 76 13.13 5.90 -5.46
CA THR A 76 14.37 6.67 -5.41
C THR A 76 15.21 6.30 -4.20
N THR A 77 14.60 6.23 -3.00
CA THR A 77 15.28 5.82 -1.77
C THR A 77 15.85 4.41 -1.87
N VAL A 78 15.05 3.45 -2.35
CA VAL A 78 15.50 2.05 -2.55
C VAL A 78 16.65 1.98 -3.55
N ALA A 79 16.60 2.74 -4.64
CA ALA A 79 17.68 2.76 -5.64
C ALA A 79 18.99 3.30 -5.08
N ILE A 80 18.93 4.40 -4.29
CA ILE A 80 20.10 5.00 -3.63
C ILE A 80 20.73 4.03 -2.62
N HIS A 81 19.91 3.32 -1.85
CA HIS A 81 20.35 2.44 -0.75
C HIS A 81 20.15 0.95 -1.08
N SER A 82 20.32 0.56 -2.34
CA SER A 82 20.09 -0.80 -2.82
C SER A 82 20.99 -1.88 -2.20
N ASP A 83 22.05 -1.49 -1.53
CA ASP A 83 22.88 -2.36 -0.69
C ASP A 83 22.21 -2.74 0.64
N ARG A 84 21.36 -1.88 1.22
CA ARG A 84 20.68 -2.06 2.51
C ARG A 84 19.17 -2.30 2.37
N MET A 85 18.54 -1.86 1.28
CA MET A 85 17.10 -1.92 1.05
C MET A 85 16.76 -2.70 -0.21
N ALA A 86 15.54 -3.25 -0.24
CA ALA A 86 14.90 -3.80 -1.43
C ALA A 86 13.41 -3.47 -1.43
N LYS A 87 12.79 -3.43 -2.62
CA LYS A 87 11.33 -3.36 -2.75
C LYS A 87 10.75 -4.77 -2.79
N GLY A 88 9.69 -5.01 -2.02
CA GLY A 88 8.99 -6.29 -1.97
C GLY A 88 7.86 -6.35 -3.00
N TYR A 89 8.00 -7.15 -4.04
CA TYR A 89 6.97 -7.35 -5.07
C TYR A 89 6.19 -8.66 -4.89
N ASP A 90 6.83 -9.69 -4.37
CA ASP A 90 6.29 -11.03 -4.15
C ASP A 90 6.95 -11.67 -2.93
N TYR A 91 6.34 -12.75 -2.43
CA TYR A 91 6.81 -13.43 -1.23
C TYR A 91 8.26 -13.94 -1.37
N GLN A 92 8.60 -14.57 -2.49
CA GLN A 92 9.95 -15.12 -2.68
C GLN A 92 11.01 -14.01 -2.75
N GLY A 93 10.72 -12.90 -3.41
CA GLY A 93 11.58 -11.72 -3.47
C GLY A 93 11.80 -11.09 -2.09
N ILE A 94 10.75 -11.04 -1.26
CA ILE A 94 10.82 -10.60 0.14
C ILE A 94 11.76 -11.51 0.93
N ILE A 95 11.58 -12.82 0.88
CA ILE A 95 12.41 -13.80 1.60
C ILE A 95 13.87 -13.73 1.15
N ASN A 96 14.12 -13.70 -0.16
CA ASN A 96 15.48 -13.60 -0.70
C ASN A 96 16.20 -12.32 -0.23
N SER A 97 15.47 -11.21 -0.13
CA SER A 97 16.01 -9.93 0.34
C SER A 97 16.33 -9.95 1.83
N ILE A 98 15.47 -10.57 2.65
CA ILE A 98 15.73 -10.79 4.08
C ILE A 98 16.96 -11.69 4.29
N GLU A 99 17.10 -12.78 3.52
CA GLU A 99 18.27 -13.66 3.56
C GLU A 99 19.55 -12.94 3.13
N ALA A 100 19.44 -11.97 2.23
CA ALA A 100 20.54 -11.07 1.85
C ALA A 100 20.79 -9.93 2.87
N HIS A 101 20.14 -9.98 4.05
CA HIS A 101 20.24 -8.97 5.11
C HIS A 101 19.82 -7.55 4.68
N LYS A 102 18.86 -7.45 3.76
CA LYS A 102 18.26 -6.17 3.37
C LYS A 102 16.94 -5.96 4.08
N PHE A 103 16.68 -4.72 4.43
CA PHE A 103 15.33 -4.28 4.79
C PHE A 103 14.44 -4.28 3.54
N VAL A 104 13.18 -4.71 3.69
CA VAL A 104 12.23 -4.79 2.58
C VAL A 104 11.10 -3.79 2.75
N ALA A 105 10.95 -2.90 1.78
CA ALA A 105 9.84 -1.97 1.69
C ALA A 105 8.76 -2.53 0.76
N VAL A 106 7.53 -2.69 1.27
CA VAL A 106 6.37 -3.08 0.47
C VAL A 106 5.51 -1.84 0.24
N GLN A 107 5.18 -1.57 -1.03
CA GLN A 107 4.36 -0.42 -1.41
C GLN A 107 2.89 -0.69 -1.14
N THR A 108 2.22 0.25 -0.47
CA THR A 108 0.77 0.23 -0.24
C THR A 108 0.12 1.57 -0.59
N ILE A 109 -1.20 1.60 -0.66
CA ILE A 109 -1.99 2.83 -0.81
C ILE A 109 -2.95 2.92 0.37
N GLU A 110 -3.02 4.10 0.98
CA GLU A 110 -4.06 4.46 1.93
C GLU A 110 -4.95 5.57 1.37
N GLY A 111 -6.24 5.26 1.18
CA GLY A 111 -7.20 6.15 0.56
C GLY A 111 -7.20 6.09 -0.98
N ALA A 112 -8.04 5.22 -1.55
CA ALA A 112 -8.12 5.02 -3.00
C ALA A 112 -8.99 6.08 -3.71
N TYR A 113 -8.82 7.36 -3.37
CA TYR A 113 -9.58 8.51 -3.94
C TYR A 113 -9.22 8.81 -5.40
N SER A 114 -8.15 8.20 -5.93
CA SER A 114 -7.77 8.26 -7.34
C SER A 114 -8.65 7.40 -8.26
N LEU A 115 -9.33 6.40 -7.70
CA LEU A 115 -10.14 5.44 -8.47
C LEU A 115 -11.56 5.97 -8.72
N ASN A 116 -12.01 5.82 -9.96
CA ASN A 116 -13.38 6.16 -10.38
C ASN A 116 -13.85 5.21 -11.50
N GLU A 117 -15.09 5.38 -11.96
CA GLU A 117 -15.69 4.50 -12.98
C GLU A 117 -14.92 4.45 -14.32
N LYS A 118 -14.10 5.45 -14.63
CA LYS A 118 -13.39 5.53 -15.92
C LYS A 118 -12.04 4.85 -15.90
N ASN A 119 -11.35 4.85 -14.73
CA ASN A 119 -9.95 4.46 -14.65
C ASN A 119 -9.67 3.27 -13.72
N ALA A 120 -10.62 2.89 -12.84
CA ALA A 120 -10.33 2.03 -11.70
C ALA A 120 -9.61 0.73 -12.06
N PHE A 121 -10.07 0.01 -13.07
CA PHE A 121 -9.55 -1.33 -13.37
C PHE A 121 -8.15 -1.30 -14.00
N ASP A 122 -7.92 -0.39 -14.94
CA ASP A 122 -6.61 -0.26 -15.56
C ASP A 122 -5.61 0.43 -14.65
N LEU A 123 -6.06 1.40 -13.82
CA LEU A 123 -5.21 2.02 -12.82
C LEU A 123 -4.80 1.04 -11.71
N LEU A 124 -5.67 0.10 -11.30
CA LEU A 124 -5.29 -0.99 -10.38
C LEU A 124 -4.19 -1.88 -10.96
N LYS A 125 -4.26 -2.21 -12.26
CA LYS A 125 -3.18 -2.96 -12.93
C LYS A 125 -1.87 -2.16 -12.93
N GLN A 126 -1.94 -0.85 -13.21
CA GLN A 126 -0.78 0.03 -13.16
C GLN A 126 -0.18 0.11 -11.75
N TYR A 127 -0.99 0.22 -10.70
CA TYR A 127 -0.53 0.17 -9.31
C TYR A 127 0.12 -1.16 -8.96
N HIS A 128 -0.47 -2.28 -9.40
CA HIS A 128 0.12 -3.60 -9.20
C HIS A 128 1.51 -3.70 -9.87
N ASP A 129 1.65 -3.21 -11.11
CA ASP A 129 2.92 -3.18 -11.84
C ASP A 129 3.97 -2.32 -11.11
N LEU A 130 3.57 -1.20 -10.49
CA LEU A 130 4.42 -0.36 -9.66
C LEU A 130 4.78 -1.00 -8.30
N GLY A 131 4.23 -2.16 -7.98
CA GLY A 131 4.55 -2.90 -6.77
C GLY A 131 3.59 -2.68 -5.61
N VAL A 132 2.44 -2.05 -5.80
CA VAL A 132 1.40 -1.94 -4.77
C VAL A 132 0.84 -3.32 -4.46
N ARG A 133 0.79 -3.68 -3.17
CA ARG A 133 0.33 -5.01 -2.72
C ARG A 133 -0.82 -4.95 -1.70
N VAL A 134 -1.10 -3.79 -1.15
CA VAL A 134 -2.23 -3.55 -0.24
C VAL A 134 -2.86 -2.21 -0.59
N ILE A 135 -4.18 -2.13 -0.59
CA ILE A 135 -4.93 -0.88 -0.79
C ILE A 135 -6.02 -0.77 0.26
N THR A 136 -5.97 0.31 1.05
CA THR A 136 -7.06 0.78 1.90
C THR A 136 -8.04 1.57 1.03
N LEU A 137 -9.26 1.04 0.86
CA LEU A 137 -10.21 1.60 -0.13
C LEU A 137 -10.68 3.02 0.20
N VAL A 138 -10.86 3.29 1.48
CA VAL A 138 -11.33 4.57 2.02
C VAL A 138 -10.42 5.01 3.16
N TRP A 139 -10.29 6.31 3.36
CA TRP A 139 -9.80 6.86 4.61
C TRP A 139 -11.01 7.32 5.45
N ASP A 140 -10.93 8.41 6.18
CA ASP A 140 -12.03 8.88 7.03
C ASP A 140 -13.28 9.30 6.23
N HIS A 141 -13.11 9.88 5.04
CA HIS A 141 -14.20 10.33 4.18
C HIS A 141 -14.60 9.25 3.16
N SER A 142 -15.87 9.32 2.74
CA SER A 142 -16.40 8.47 1.67
C SER A 142 -15.85 8.86 0.31
N ASN A 143 -15.72 7.91 -0.59
CA ASN A 143 -15.27 8.11 -1.96
C ASN A 143 -16.14 7.34 -2.96
N ALA A 144 -15.68 7.21 -4.22
CA ALA A 144 -16.41 6.47 -5.26
C ALA A 144 -16.59 4.97 -4.97
N LEU A 145 -15.83 4.39 -4.01
CA LEU A 145 -15.82 2.96 -3.71
C LEU A 145 -16.68 2.59 -2.49
N GLY A 146 -16.73 3.45 -1.49
CA GLY A 146 -17.42 3.13 -0.23
C GLY A 146 -17.33 4.25 0.80
N GLU A 147 -17.64 3.91 2.05
CA GLU A 147 -17.77 4.82 3.16
C GLU A 147 -16.65 4.67 4.17
N GLY A 148 -16.04 5.80 4.56
CA GLY A 148 -15.13 5.89 5.68
C GLY A 148 -15.85 6.05 7.02
N THR A 149 -15.07 6.02 8.10
CA THR A 149 -15.58 6.12 9.48
C THR A 149 -16.37 7.38 9.79
N LYS A 150 -16.14 8.48 9.07
CA LYS A 150 -16.89 9.73 9.24
C LYS A 150 -18.29 9.72 8.61
N LYS A 151 -18.58 8.79 7.72
CA LYS A 151 -19.86 8.70 6.97
C LYS A 151 -20.25 10.03 6.30
N MET A 152 -19.27 10.68 5.69
CA MET A 152 -19.44 11.92 4.93
C MET A 152 -18.38 12.02 3.82
N ASN A 153 -18.71 12.76 2.75
CA ASN A 153 -17.75 13.11 1.73
C ASN A 153 -16.81 14.24 2.21
N ALA A 154 -15.81 14.60 1.43
CA ALA A 154 -14.86 15.67 1.77
C ALA A 154 -15.50 17.05 1.91
N LEU A 155 -16.71 17.27 1.36
CA LEU A 155 -17.48 18.50 1.51
C LEU A 155 -18.29 18.54 2.83
N GLY A 156 -18.24 17.47 3.64
CA GLY A 156 -18.98 17.33 4.89
C GLY A 156 -20.45 16.94 4.70
N GLU A 157 -20.84 16.48 3.51
CA GLU A 157 -22.20 16.01 3.25
C GLU A 157 -22.33 14.56 3.72
N PRO A 158 -23.38 14.21 4.50
CA PRO A 158 -23.59 12.83 4.97
C PRO A 158 -23.76 11.85 3.82
N THR A 159 -23.15 10.68 3.97
CA THR A 159 -23.23 9.56 3.03
C THR A 159 -23.77 8.30 3.73
N SER A 160 -24.19 7.31 2.97
CA SER A 160 -24.67 6.04 3.50
C SER A 160 -24.69 4.96 2.42
N GLY A 161 -24.48 3.68 2.80
CA GLY A 161 -24.70 2.56 1.91
C GLY A 161 -23.60 1.53 1.74
N GLY A 162 -22.49 1.62 2.47
CA GLY A 162 -21.42 0.65 2.39
C GLY A 162 -20.63 0.72 1.06
N LEU A 163 -20.14 -0.41 0.54
CA LEU A 163 -19.47 -0.45 -0.77
C LEU A 163 -20.45 -0.11 -1.90
N THR A 164 -20.00 0.76 -2.80
CA THR A 164 -20.70 1.01 -4.06
C THR A 164 -20.59 -0.20 -5.00
N GLU A 165 -21.35 -0.22 -6.10
CA GLU A 165 -21.19 -1.27 -7.12
C GLU A 165 -19.79 -1.22 -7.77
N LEU A 166 -19.20 -0.03 -7.90
CA LEU A 166 -17.81 0.11 -8.32
C LEU A 166 -16.87 -0.49 -7.27
N GLY A 167 -17.06 -0.16 -5.99
CA GLY A 167 -16.25 -0.69 -4.89
C GLY A 167 -16.25 -2.22 -4.85
N LYS A 168 -17.41 -2.87 -5.02
CA LYS A 168 -17.50 -4.34 -5.09
C LYS A 168 -16.73 -4.93 -6.27
N LYS A 169 -16.73 -4.27 -7.43
CA LYS A 169 -15.94 -4.70 -8.60
C LYS A 169 -14.45 -4.49 -8.35
N VAL A 170 -14.07 -3.35 -7.76
CA VAL A 170 -12.67 -3.06 -7.37
C VAL A 170 -12.13 -4.13 -6.42
N VAL A 171 -12.87 -4.51 -5.37
CA VAL A 171 -12.49 -5.60 -4.46
C VAL A 171 -12.21 -6.90 -5.20
N ARG A 172 -13.08 -7.29 -6.16
CA ARG A 172 -12.88 -8.52 -6.95
C ARG A 172 -11.63 -8.42 -7.84
N THR A 173 -11.44 -7.27 -8.51
CA THR A 173 -10.26 -7.05 -9.34
C THR A 173 -8.97 -7.06 -8.51
N MET A 174 -8.97 -6.49 -7.30
CA MET A 174 -7.85 -6.58 -6.37
C MET A 174 -7.55 -8.04 -6.02
N ASN A 175 -8.55 -8.85 -5.73
CA ASN A 175 -8.39 -10.28 -5.46
C ASN A 175 -7.78 -11.04 -6.67
N GLU A 176 -8.20 -10.69 -7.90
CA GLU A 176 -7.65 -11.28 -9.14
C GLU A 176 -6.19 -10.89 -9.37
N LEU A 177 -5.83 -9.65 -9.06
CA LEU A 177 -4.46 -9.12 -9.19
C LEU A 177 -3.52 -9.56 -8.05
N GLY A 178 -4.05 -10.14 -6.97
CA GLY A 178 -3.24 -10.44 -5.79
C GLY A 178 -2.97 -9.20 -4.91
N ILE A 179 -3.77 -8.15 -4.97
CA ILE A 179 -3.71 -6.99 -4.08
C ILE A 179 -4.60 -7.24 -2.87
N LEU A 180 -4.04 -7.16 -1.66
CA LEU A 180 -4.78 -7.28 -0.41
C LEU A 180 -5.74 -6.10 -0.23
N VAL A 181 -6.98 -6.42 0.18
CA VAL A 181 -7.98 -5.41 0.55
C VAL A 181 -7.84 -5.10 2.03
N ASP A 182 -7.44 -3.87 2.35
CA ASP A 182 -7.36 -3.37 3.72
C ASP A 182 -8.71 -2.79 4.16
N VAL A 183 -9.18 -3.27 5.31
CA VAL A 183 -10.45 -2.85 5.91
C VAL A 183 -10.29 -1.76 6.96
N SER A 184 -9.07 -1.27 7.22
CA SER A 184 -8.84 -0.12 8.07
C SER A 184 -9.61 1.10 7.53
N HIS A 185 -10.10 1.98 8.41
CA HIS A 185 -10.90 3.16 8.08
C HIS A 185 -12.31 2.91 7.53
N MET A 186 -12.71 1.66 7.25
CA MET A 186 -14.07 1.40 6.78
C MET A 186 -15.10 1.63 7.90
N ASP A 187 -16.27 2.17 7.52
CA ASP A 187 -17.44 2.08 8.38
C ASP A 187 -17.97 0.63 8.42
N GLU A 188 -18.91 0.34 9.32
CA GLU A 188 -19.41 -1.01 9.51
C GLU A 188 -20.10 -1.58 8.26
N GLU A 189 -20.87 -0.78 7.52
CA GLU A 189 -21.60 -1.23 6.34
C GLU A 189 -20.65 -1.50 5.16
N THR A 190 -19.60 -0.67 5.01
CA THR A 190 -18.53 -0.89 4.03
C THR A 190 -17.73 -2.14 4.37
N PHE A 191 -17.41 -2.34 5.65
CA PHE A 191 -16.76 -3.57 6.12
C PHE A 191 -17.59 -4.82 5.78
N GLU A 192 -18.88 -4.84 6.15
CA GLU A 192 -19.76 -5.99 5.90
C GLU A 192 -19.89 -6.30 4.40
N SER A 193 -20.04 -5.26 3.57
CA SER A 193 -20.13 -5.45 2.12
C SER A 193 -18.79 -5.86 1.49
N THR A 194 -17.66 -5.48 2.09
CA THR A 194 -16.32 -5.92 1.67
C THR A 194 -16.11 -7.41 1.96
N ILE A 195 -16.48 -7.91 3.15
CA ILE A 195 -16.48 -9.34 3.49
C ILE A 195 -17.28 -10.16 2.46
N GLN A 196 -18.44 -9.64 2.02
CA GLN A 196 -19.28 -10.33 1.05
C GLN A 196 -18.70 -10.28 -0.39
N ALA A 197 -17.98 -9.24 -0.73
CA ALA A 197 -17.42 -9.04 -2.07
C ALA A 197 -16.08 -9.77 -2.29
N SER A 198 -15.27 -9.92 -1.24
CA SER A 198 -13.96 -10.58 -1.28
C SER A 198 -14.08 -12.10 -1.24
N ASN A 199 -13.21 -12.78 -1.99
CA ASN A 199 -13.02 -14.24 -1.93
C ASN A 199 -11.58 -14.61 -1.52
N LYS A 200 -10.81 -13.64 -1.02
CA LYS A 200 -9.43 -13.77 -0.55
C LYS A 200 -9.34 -13.26 0.89
N PRO A 201 -8.27 -13.62 1.61
CA PRO A 201 -8.00 -13.07 2.92
C PRO A 201 -8.03 -11.56 2.94
N LEU A 202 -8.56 -10.97 4.01
CA LEU A 202 -8.58 -9.53 4.25
C LEU A 202 -7.47 -9.13 5.22
N ILE A 203 -7.04 -7.89 5.16
CA ILE A 203 -6.10 -7.31 6.12
C ILE A 203 -6.73 -6.11 6.82
N ALA A 204 -6.53 -5.98 8.13
CA ALA A 204 -6.60 -4.70 8.80
C ALA A 204 -5.17 -4.28 9.06
N THR A 205 -4.66 -3.29 8.32
CA THR A 205 -3.25 -2.88 8.42
C THR A 205 -2.93 -2.16 9.71
N HIS A 206 -3.92 -1.42 10.30
CA HIS A 206 -3.74 -0.67 11.54
C HIS A 206 -5.09 -0.41 12.24
N SER A 207 -5.51 -1.34 13.11
CA SER A 207 -6.76 -1.24 13.87
C SER A 207 -6.58 -1.80 15.28
N GLY A 208 -7.39 -1.34 16.24
CA GLY A 208 -7.42 -1.90 17.59
C GLY A 208 -8.64 -2.77 17.84
N ALA A 209 -8.82 -3.25 19.06
CA ALA A 209 -9.98 -3.98 19.52
C ALA A 209 -10.98 -3.04 20.22
N TYR A 210 -12.22 -2.96 19.69
CA TYR A 210 -13.27 -2.10 20.25
C TYR A 210 -13.65 -2.50 21.70
N SER A 211 -13.61 -3.79 22.01
CA SER A 211 -13.93 -4.32 23.35
C SER A 211 -12.89 -3.91 24.41
N VAL A 212 -11.65 -3.59 24.02
CA VAL A 212 -10.61 -3.04 24.92
C VAL A 212 -10.78 -1.53 25.05
N LYS A 213 -10.89 -0.85 23.89
CA LYS A 213 -11.11 0.60 23.83
C LYS A 213 -12.18 0.93 22.80
N PRO A 214 -13.38 1.38 23.20
CA PRO A 214 -14.40 1.87 22.29
C PRO A 214 -13.89 3.09 21.49
N HIS A 215 -13.65 2.89 20.20
CA HIS A 215 -13.24 3.92 19.24
C HIS A 215 -13.71 3.52 17.85
N VAL A 216 -14.10 4.48 16.99
CA VAL A 216 -14.61 4.22 15.64
C VAL A 216 -13.60 3.52 14.73
N ARG A 217 -12.30 3.68 15.01
CA ARG A 217 -11.20 3.04 14.27
C ARG A 217 -10.91 1.62 14.74
N ASN A 218 -11.50 1.16 15.84
CA ASN A 218 -11.28 -0.17 16.41
C ASN A 218 -12.37 -1.15 15.96
N LEU A 219 -11.96 -2.38 15.73
CA LEU A 219 -12.80 -3.46 15.23
C LEU A 219 -13.58 -4.12 16.37
N LYS A 220 -14.86 -4.38 16.13
CA LYS A 220 -15.70 -5.19 17.02
C LYS A 220 -15.30 -6.66 16.95
N ASP A 221 -15.58 -7.45 17.99
CA ASP A 221 -15.25 -8.88 18.02
C ASP A 221 -15.88 -9.67 16.85
N SER A 222 -17.05 -9.23 16.36
CA SER A 222 -17.65 -9.82 15.16
C SER A 222 -16.84 -9.54 13.89
N GLN A 223 -16.25 -8.35 13.77
CA GLN A 223 -15.40 -7.97 12.65
C GLN A 223 -14.02 -8.68 12.73
N LEU A 224 -13.44 -8.80 13.93
CA LEU A 224 -12.25 -9.61 14.16
C LEU A 224 -12.45 -11.04 13.67
N LYS A 225 -13.57 -11.68 14.05
CA LYS A 225 -13.93 -13.04 13.61
C LYS A 225 -14.09 -13.14 12.10
N ALA A 226 -14.76 -12.18 11.47
CA ALA A 226 -14.95 -12.17 10.02
C ALA A 226 -13.61 -12.07 9.26
N ILE A 227 -12.63 -11.29 9.76
CA ILE A 227 -11.29 -11.24 9.20
C ILE A 227 -10.58 -12.60 9.37
N ALA A 228 -10.62 -13.19 10.56
CA ALA A 228 -10.02 -14.50 10.80
C ALA A 228 -10.64 -15.61 9.94
N ASP A 229 -11.97 -15.63 9.81
CA ASP A 229 -12.71 -16.58 8.98
C ASP A 229 -12.34 -16.45 7.48
N SER A 230 -11.90 -15.26 7.04
CA SER A 230 -11.35 -15.07 5.69
C SER A 230 -9.91 -15.60 5.51
N GLY A 231 -9.23 -16.01 6.59
CA GLY A 231 -7.80 -16.32 6.62
C GLY A 231 -6.92 -15.09 6.87
N GLY A 232 -7.51 -13.93 7.11
CA GLY A 232 -6.83 -12.64 7.23
C GLY A 232 -6.08 -12.41 8.53
N VAL A 233 -5.51 -11.20 8.66
CA VAL A 233 -4.73 -10.77 9.83
C VAL A 233 -5.16 -9.36 10.24
N VAL A 234 -5.30 -9.15 11.54
CA VAL A 234 -5.53 -7.85 12.19
C VAL A 234 -4.21 -7.35 12.76
N HIS A 235 -3.72 -6.23 12.26
CA HIS A 235 -2.51 -5.60 12.79
C HIS A 235 -2.90 -4.50 13.77
N VAL A 236 -2.35 -4.60 14.98
CA VAL A 236 -2.70 -3.67 16.06
C VAL A 236 -2.00 -2.34 15.83
N VAL A 237 -2.81 -1.28 15.79
CA VAL A 237 -2.35 0.11 15.65
C VAL A 237 -1.64 0.62 16.90
N PHE A 238 -0.63 1.49 16.73
CA PHE A 238 0.11 2.09 17.85
C PHE A 238 -0.45 3.47 18.24
N CYS A 239 -1.39 4.03 17.48
CA CYS A 239 -2.02 5.30 17.85
C CYS A 239 -2.57 5.25 19.27
N ARG A 240 -1.91 5.94 20.22
CA ARG A 240 -2.24 5.85 21.65
C ARG A 240 -3.67 6.27 21.98
N PHE A 241 -4.29 7.11 21.14
CA PHE A 241 -5.68 7.53 21.34
C PHE A 241 -6.70 6.48 20.89
N PHE A 242 -6.29 5.57 19.99
CA PHE A 242 -7.13 4.45 19.58
C PHE A 242 -7.00 3.27 20.54
N ILE A 243 -5.82 3.06 21.12
CA ILE A 243 -5.61 1.96 22.08
C ILE A 243 -5.94 2.35 23.53
N GLY A 244 -5.89 3.65 23.90
CA GLY A 244 -6.12 4.09 25.26
C GLY A 244 -6.27 5.61 25.39
N ASP A 245 -5.30 6.26 26.02
CA ASP A 245 -5.30 7.70 26.28
C ASP A 245 -3.89 8.31 26.13
N VAL A 246 -3.71 9.56 26.59
CA VAL A 246 -2.44 10.30 26.51
C VAL A 246 -1.26 9.66 27.25
N HIS A 247 -1.52 8.72 28.13
CA HIS A 247 -0.51 8.03 28.94
C HIS A 247 -0.25 6.59 28.48
N SER A 248 -0.96 6.14 27.43
CA SER A 248 -0.88 4.76 26.98
C SER A 248 0.49 4.43 26.40
N GLY A 249 1.06 3.35 26.90
CA GLY A 249 2.32 2.74 26.50
C GLY A 249 2.13 1.34 25.92
N VAL A 250 3.23 0.61 25.77
CA VAL A 250 3.28 -0.75 25.20
C VAL A 250 2.38 -1.74 25.94
N ASP A 251 2.18 -1.58 27.24
CA ASP A 251 1.31 -2.46 28.01
C ASP A 251 -0.13 -2.44 27.49
N VAL A 252 -0.65 -1.24 27.18
CA VAL A 252 -2.00 -1.08 26.61
C VAL A 252 -2.06 -1.63 25.19
N LEU A 253 -1.00 -1.47 24.41
CA LEU A 253 -0.90 -2.10 23.10
C LEU A 253 -1.01 -3.63 23.18
N VAL A 254 -0.30 -4.23 24.15
CA VAL A 254 -0.34 -5.69 24.39
C VAL A 254 -1.70 -6.14 24.94
N ASP A 255 -2.47 -5.30 25.64
CA ASP A 255 -3.86 -5.62 26.03
C ASP A 255 -4.74 -5.85 24.79
N HIS A 256 -4.56 -5.03 23.71
CA HIS A 256 -5.25 -5.24 22.43
C HIS A 256 -4.81 -6.53 21.76
N ILE A 257 -3.49 -6.80 21.70
CA ILE A 257 -2.94 -8.05 21.15
C ILE A 257 -3.54 -9.26 21.86
N GLU A 258 -3.53 -9.26 23.21
CA GLU A 258 -4.05 -10.36 24.03
C GLU A 258 -5.55 -10.58 23.80
N HIS A 259 -6.34 -9.49 23.76
CA HIS A 259 -7.78 -9.58 23.48
C HIS A 259 -8.03 -10.19 22.10
N ILE A 260 -7.31 -9.75 21.06
CA ILE A 260 -7.50 -10.25 19.71
C ILE A 260 -7.08 -11.73 19.63
N ILE A 261 -5.95 -12.13 20.22
CA ILE A 261 -5.55 -13.55 20.33
C ILE A 261 -6.63 -14.38 20.99
N ASN A 262 -7.19 -13.92 22.11
CA ASN A 262 -8.26 -14.63 22.82
C ASN A 262 -9.56 -14.72 22.01
N CYS A 263 -9.83 -13.75 21.14
CA CYS A 263 -11.02 -13.70 20.31
C CYS A 263 -10.94 -14.58 19.05
N ILE A 264 -9.79 -14.56 18.34
CA ILE A 264 -9.63 -15.13 17.00
C ILE A 264 -8.40 -16.05 16.83
N GLY A 265 -7.62 -16.25 17.87
CA GLY A 265 -6.40 -17.08 17.83
C GLY A 265 -5.15 -16.32 17.41
N GLU A 266 -4.00 -16.92 17.75
CA GLU A 266 -2.68 -16.31 17.56
C GLU A 266 -2.20 -16.21 16.10
N ASP A 267 -2.87 -16.92 15.18
CA ASP A 267 -2.51 -16.95 13.74
C ASP A 267 -3.05 -15.72 12.96
N HIS A 268 -3.84 -14.86 13.61
CA HIS A 268 -4.56 -13.77 12.97
C HIS A 268 -4.21 -12.38 13.52
N VAL A 269 -3.09 -12.24 14.21
CA VAL A 269 -2.66 -10.98 14.85
C VAL A 269 -1.28 -10.56 14.36
N GLY A 270 -1.08 -9.27 14.11
CA GLY A 270 0.17 -8.65 13.71
C GLY A 270 0.33 -7.25 14.27
N LEU A 271 1.34 -6.51 13.81
CA LEU A 271 1.65 -5.13 14.19
C LEU A 271 1.55 -4.21 12.98
N GLY A 272 0.87 -3.06 13.14
CA GLY A 272 0.76 -2.02 12.12
C GLY A 272 0.82 -0.65 12.79
N SER A 273 2.01 -0.08 12.82
CA SER A 273 2.36 0.95 13.78
C SER A 273 1.65 2.28 13.60
N ASP A 274 1.39 2.67 12.34
CA ASP A 274 0.91 4.01 11.99
C ASP A 274 2.00 5.08 12.31
N PHE A 275 3.29 4.68 12.20
CA PHE A 275 4.42 5.61 12.38
C PHE A 275 4.37 6.72 11.34
N ASP A 276 4.74 7.93 11.75
CA ASP A 276 4.68 9.17 10.99
C ASP A 276 3.26 9.66 10.63
N GLY A 277 2.20 8.83 10.84
CA GLY A 277 0.78 9.20 10.66
C GLY A 277 0.06 9.49 11.98
N ALA A 278 0.49 8.89 13.09
CA ALA A 278 -0.23 8.98 14.36
C ALA A 278 0.66 9.39 15.54
N THR A 279 0.01 9.62 16.68
CA THR A 279 0.69 9.88 17.96
C THR A 279 0.99 8.57 18.66
N MET A 280 2.27 8.27 18.83
CA MET A 280 2.78 7.00 19.33
C MET A 280 2.58 6.78 20.83
N PRO A 281 2.64 5.51 21.31
CA PRO A 281 2.71 5.18 22.74
C PRO A 281 3.89 5.88 23.41
N VAL A 282 3.75 6.22 24.69
CA VAL A 282 4.74 7.06 25.41
C VAL A 282 6.14 6.43 25.51
N ASP A 283 6.24 5.12 25.38
CA ASP A 283 7.46 4.32 25.49
C ASP A 283 7.90 3.67 24.15
N ILE A 284 7.17 3.92 23.06
CA ILE A 284 7.54 3.53 21.68
C ILE A 284 7.51 4.79 20.80
N PRO A 285 8.48 5.70 20.93
CA PRO A 285 8.47 6.97 20.19
C PRO A 285 8.76 6.81 18.69
N ASP A 286 9.44 5.74 18.28
CA ASP A 286 9.80 5.43 16.91
C ASP A 286 10.04 3.91 16.73
N ILE A 287 10.32 3.49 15.49
CA ILE A 287 10.44 2.07 15.12
C ILE A 287 11.65 1.37 15.78
N SER A 288 12.63 2.09 16.29
CA SER A 288 13.78 1.51 17.00
C SER A 288 13.38 0.81 18.30
N TYR A 289 12.19 1.10 18.81
CA TYR A 289 11.62 0.47 20.02
C TYR A 289 10.69 -0.73 19.70
N MET A 290 10.59 -1.17 18.47
CA MET A 290 9.66 -2.25 18.05
C MET A 290 9.79 -3.52 18.89
N GLN A 291 11.00 -3.89 19.31
CA GLN A 291 11.25 -5.09 20.13
C GLN A 291 10.71 -4.98 21.57
N LEU A 292 10.29 -3.79 22.02
CA LEU A 292 9.64 -3.62 23.32
C LEU A 292 8.29 -4.36 23.37
N VAL A 293 7.59 -4.48 22.22
CA VAL A 293 6.35 -5.27 22.11
C VAL A 293 6.64 -6.75 22.43
N ALA A 294 7.62 -7.36 21.75
CA ALA A 294 8.00 -8.75 22.00
C ALA A 294 8.43 -8.99 23.45
N LYS A 295 9.22 -8.06 24.03
CA LYS A 295 9.65 -8.12 25.42
C LYS A 295 8.47 -8.06 26.39
N THR A 296 7.50 -7.19 26.15
CA THR A 296 6.31 -7.04 26.99
C THR A 296 5.42 -8.29 26.91
N MET A 297 5.21 -8.83 25.70
CA MET A 297 4.49 -10.10 25.52
C MET A 297 5.17 -11.24 26.29
N HIS A 298 6.51 -11.37 26.18
CA HIS A 298 7.27 -12.38 26.91
C HIS A 298 7.09 -12.24 28.44
N ASN A 299 7.16 -11.01 28.96
CA ASN A 299 6.96 -10.74 30.39
C ASN A 299 5.54 -11.09 30.86
N ARG A 300 4.55 -11.05 29.98
CA ARG A 300 3.16 -11.47 30.25
C ARG A 300 2.95 -12.99 30.06
N GLY A 301 3.99 -13.74 29.70
CA GLY A 301 3.95 -15.20 29.63
C GLY A 301 3.49 -15.76 28.27
N PHE A 302 3.45 -14.96 27.21
CA PHE A 302 3.24 -15.50 25.87
C PHE A 302 4.40 -16.39 25.44
N SER A 303 4.10 -17.45 24.71
CA SER A 303 5.13 -18.36 24.15
C SER A 303 5.97 -17.65 23.09
N ASP A 304 7.22 -18.07 22.90
CA ASP A 304 8.06 -17.53 21.80
C ASP A 304 7.41 -17.76 20.44
N SER A 305 6.71 -18.88 20.23
CA SER A 305 5.97 -19.15 18.99
C SER A 305 4.86 -18.13 18.77
N THR A 306 4.07 -17.81 19.77
CA THR A 306 3.01 -16.78 19.69
C THR A 306 3.60 -15.40 19.38
N ILE A 307 4.71 -15.05 20.05
CA ILE A 307 5.40 -13.78 19.84
C ILE A 307 5.94 -13.70 18.39
N ASP A 308 6.57 -14.79 17.87
CA ASP A 308 7.09 -14.80 16.51
C ASP A 308 5.98 -14.63 15.46
N LYS A 309 4.80 -15.24 15.68
CA LYS A 309 3.61 -15.05 14.83
C LYS A 309 3.17 -13.60 14.80
N VAL A 310 2.97 -12.98 15.97
CA VAL A 310 2.52 -11.59 16.09
C VAL A 310 3.55 -10.61 15.53
N MET A 311 4.84 -10.83 15.79
CA MET A 311 5.89 -9.93 15.34
C MET A 311 6.08 -9.92 13.81
N GLY A 312 5.72 -11.01 13.10
CA GLY A 312 5.89 -10.98 11.65
C GLY A 312 5.46 -12.22 10.87
N LEU A 313 5.43 -13.42 11.45
CA LEU A 313 5.15 -14.64 10.68
C LEU A 313 3.73 -14.64 10.11
N ASN A 314 2.74 -14.11 10.83
CA ASN A 314 1.37 -13.99 10.34
C ASN A 314 1.26 -13.04 9.14
N SER A 315 1.96 -11.91 9.18
CA SER A 315 2.01 -10.95 8.07
C SER A 315 2.67 -11.56 6.83
N LEU A 316 3.78 -12.30 7.01
CA LEU A 316 4.43 -12.98 5.89
C LEU A 316 3.57 -14.12 5.31
N ARG A 317 2.89 -14.90 6.14
CA ARG A 317 1.94 -15.92 5.68
C ARG A 317 0.85 -15.29 4.80
N LEU A 318 0.29 -14.15 5.24
CA LEU A 318 -0.73 -13.45 4.46
C LEU A 318 -0.21 -12.99 3.10
N LEU A 319 1.02 -12.48 3.03
CA LEU A 319 1.65 -12.08 1.77
C LEU A 319 1.92 -13.29 0.85
N ASP A 320 2.26 -14.48 1.41
CA ASP A 320 2.43 -15.71 0.65
C ASP A 320 1.10 -16.24 0.08
N GLU A 321 0.04 -16.28 0.90
CA GLU A 321 -1.29 -16.77 0.51
C GLU A 321 -1.93 -15.98 -0.62
N MET A 322 -1.53 -14.72 -0.81
CA MET A 322 -2.01 -13.90 -1.92
C MET A 322 -1.42 -14.30 -3.27
N ASN A 323 -0.43 -15.21 -3.31
CA ASN A 323 0.25 -15.61 -4.54
C ASN A 323 0.65 -14.40 -5.39
N LEU A 324 1.31 -13.44 -4.74
CA LEU A 324 1.76 -12.23 -5.40
C LEU A 324 2.60 -12.62 -6.61
N SER A 325 2.01 -12.54 -7.80
CA SER A 325 2.74 -12.81 -9.03
C SER A 325 3.78 -11.71 -9.22
N PRO A 326 5.03 -12.04 -9.59
CA PRO A 326 5.95 -11.03 -10.07
C PRO A 326 5.26 -10.31 -11.23
N SER A 327 5.40 -8.99 -11.28
CA SER A 327 4.90 -8.25 -12.44
C SER A 327 5.61 -8.79 -13.68
N THR A 328 4.89 -8.99 -14.78
CA THR A 328 5.47 -9.30 -16.09
C THR A 328 6.13 -8.06 -16.70
N GLN A 329 6.48 -7.10 -15.88
CA GLN A 329 7.06 -5.82 -16.28
C GLN A 329 8.45 -6.03 -16.88
N VAL A 330 8.65 -5.50 -18.08
CA VAL A 330 9.96 -5.45 -18.72
C VAL A 330 10.65 -4.17 -18.29
N ASP A 331 11.95 -4.26 -17.98
CA ASP A 331 12.77 -3.11 -17.59
C ASP A 331 13.12 -2.26 -18.83
N ARG A 332 12.16 -1.42 -19.24
CA ARG A 332 12.29 -0.44 -20.33
C ARG A 332 11.89 0.93 -19.82
N SER A 333 12.44 1.97 -20.43
CA SER A 333 12.16 3.37 -20.05
C SER A 333 11.12 3.99 -20.97
N ILE A 334 10.10 4.60 -20.37
CA ILE A 334 9.12 5.45 -21.06
C ILE A 334 9.60 6.91 -20.95
N THR A 335 9.73 7.61 -22.05
CA THR A 335 10.11 9.02 -22.08
C THR A 335 8.94 9.89 -22.54
N LEU A 336 8.87 11.12 -22.02
CA LEU A 336 7.90 12.13 -22.40
C LEU A 336 8.61 13.30 -23.08
N SER A 337 8.19 13.64 -24.30
CA SER A 337 8.57 14.88 -24.97
C SER A 337 7.34 15.76 -25.15
N SER A 338 7.47 17.05 -24.83
CA SER A 338 6.40 18.06 -24.97
C SER A 338 6.81 19.12 -25.99
N GLY A 339 5.95 19.35 -26.99
CA GLY A 339 6.17 20.32 -28.04
C GLY A 339 4.85 20.77 -28.70
N GLY A 340 3.81 20.97 -27.85
CA GLY A 340 2.43 21.25 -28.26
C GLY A 340 1.53 20.01 -28.27
N ILE A 341 2.08 18.83 -28.47
CA ILE A 341 1.46 17.51 -28.28
C ILE A 341 2.37 16.74 -27.33
N ASN A 342 1.82 16.12 -26.31
CA ASN A 342 2.58 15.25 -25.40
C ASN A 342 2.81 13.91 -26.08
N ARG A 343 4.08 13.55 -26.31
CA ARG A 343 4.48 12.29 -26.92
C ARG A 343 5.18 11.42 -25.90
N PHE A 344 4.57 10.28 -25.60
CA PHE A 344 5.16 9.21 -24.79
C PHE A 344 5.84 8.22 -25.72
N GLU A 345 7.06 7.80 -25.43
CA GLU A 345 7.84 6.90 -26.28
C GLU A 345 8.56 5.84 -25.45
N MET A 346 8.70 4.64 -26.02
CA MET A 346 9.46 3.52 -25.48
C MET A 346 10.11 2.71 -26.62
N GLU A 347 11.37 2.28 -26.43
CA GLU A 347 12.02 1.36 -27.34
C GLU A 347 11.41 -0.05 -27.24
N ALA A 348 11.07 -0.67 -28.38
CA ALA A 348 10.44 -1.98 -28.48
C ALA A 348 10.94 -2.76 -29.73
N ASP A 349 12.23 -3.08 -29.75
CA ASP A 349 12.96 -3.73 -30.85
C ASP A 349 12.53 -5.20 -31.10
N ASP A 350 11.87 -5.81 -30.13
CA ASP A 350 11.35 -7.18 -30.14
C ASP A 350 9.86 -7.29 -30.45
N MET A 351 9.14 -6.17 -30.65
CA MET A 351 7.70 -6.17 -30.92
C MET A 351 7.34 -6.91 -32.22
N ASP A 352 6.22 -7.64 -32.18
CA ASP A 352 5.54 -8.12 -33.39
C ASP A 352 4.65 -6.99 -33.95
N ILE A 353 5.14 -6.33 -34.99
CA ILE A 353 4.47 -5.18 -35.64
C ILE A 353 3.11 -5.53 -36.25
N THR A 354 2.76 -6.81 -36.39
CA THR A 354 1.49 -7.25 -36.95
C THR A 354 0.35 -7.28 -35.96
N ILE A 355 0.65 -7.24 -34.67
CA ILE A 355 -0.35 -7.39 -33.59
C ILE A 355 -0.78 -6.04 -32.99
N GLY A 356 0.07 -5.03 -33.09
CA GLY A 356 -0.20 -3.72 -32.50
C GLY A 356 0.28 -3.56 -31.05
N ALA A 357 0.06 -2.39 -30.50
CA ALA A 357 0.37 -2.03 -29.12
C ALA A 357 -0.73 -1.17 -28.51
N GLU A 358 -0.77 -1.16 -27.20
CA GLU A 358 -1.74 -0.41 -26.40
C GLU A 358 -0.99 0.55 -25.47
N PHE A 359 -1.62 1.67 -25.12
CA PHE A 359 -1.08 2.64 -24.17
C PHE A 359 -2.13 3.09 -23.15
N TRP A 360 -1.72 3.24 -21.89
CA TRP A 360 -2.54 3.80 -20.82
C TRP A 360 -1.81 4.93 -20.10
N LEU A 361 -2.56 5.98 -19.78
CA LEU A 361 -2.13 7.08 -18.92
C LEU A 361 -3.14 7.23 -17.78
N ASN A 362 -2.72 7.06 -16.53
CA ASN A 362 -3.59 7.07 -15.34
C ASN A 362 -4.83 6.16 -15.46
N GLY A 363 -4.65 4.96 -16.04
CA GLY A 363 -5.74 4.00 -16.27
C GLY A 363 -6.69 4.37 -17.42
N ILE A 364 -6.42 5.42 -18.17
CA ILE A 364 -7.18 5.78 -19.36
C ILE A 364 -6.45 5.26 -20.59
N HIS A 365 -7.17 4.53 -21.44
CA HIS A 365 -6.63 3.95 -22.67
C HIS A 365 -6.50 4.99 -23.77
N TYR A 366 -5.39 4.92 -24.53
CA TYR A 366 -5.10 5.72 -25.71
C TYR A 366 -4.49 4.83 -26.80
N ASP A 367 -4.61 5.27 -28.05
CA ASP A 367 -3.97 4.58 -29.16
C ASP A 367 -2.44 4.63 -29.03
N ALA A 368 -1.79 3.55 -29.41
CA ALA A 368 -0.34 3.47 -29.53
C ALA A 368 0.07 3.05 -30.96
N TRP A 369 1.20 3.55 -31.41
CA TRP A 369 1.73 3.29 -32.75
C TRP A 369 3.21 2.91 -32.67
N MET A 370 3.67 2.15 -33.66
CA MET A 370 5.07 1.84 -33.84
C MET A 370 5.69 2.68 -34.95
N ASP A 371 6.79 3.34 -34.64
CA ASP A 371 7.70 3.91 -35.63
C ASP A 371 8.70 2.84 -36.08
N ALA A 372 8.43 2.18 -37.20
CA ALA A 372 9.26 1.10 -37.72
C ALA A 372 10.67 1.56 -38.11
N SER A 373 10.92 2.87 -38.26
CA SER A 373 12.24 3.41 -38.58
C SER A 373 13.15 3.54 -37.37
N SER A 374 12.58 3.70 -36.20
CA SER A 374 13.31 3.89 -34.91
C SER A 374 13.13 2.73 -33.92
N ASN A 375 12.24 1.77 -34.21
CA ASN A 375 11.83 0.72 -33.27
C ASN A 375 11.21 1.26 -31.98
N HIS A 376 10.53 2.41 -32.03
CA HIS A 376 9.87 2.99 -30.87
C HIS A 376 8.35 2.85 -30.96
N LEU A 377 7.74 2.43 -29.85
CA LEU A 377 6.32 2.64 -29.59
C LEU A 377 6.09 4.08 -29.16
N TYR A 378 5.01 4.67 -29.60
CA TYR A 378 4.62 6.00 -29.14
C TYR A 378 3.11 6.16 -29.02
N SER A 379 2.70 7.07 -28.13
CA SER A 379 1.34 7.56 -28.00
C SER A 379 1.33 9.08 -27.94
N LEU A 380 0.28 9.69 -28.50
CA LEU A 380 0.13 11.14 -28.59
C LEU A 380 -1.09 11.60 -27.81
N ILE A 381 -0.86 12.47 -26.81
CA ILE A 381 -1.91 13.04 -25.98
C ILE A 381 -2.03 14.53 -26.30
N ASN A 382 -3.17 14.91 -26.90
CA ASN A 382 -3.45 16.29 -27.28
C ASN A 382 -3.88 17.17 -26.10
N ASP A 383 -4.43 16.55 -25.03
CA ASP A 383 -4.84 17.28 -23.85
C ASP A 383 -3.62 17.75 -23.06
N PRO A 384 -3.66 18.97 -22.49
CA PRO A 384 -2.60 19.43 -21.60
C PRO A 384 -2.48 18.53 -20.37
N LEU A 385 -1.26 18.09 -20.06
CA LEU A 385 -0.96 17.42 -18.79
C LEU A 385 -0.99 18.48 -17.69
N LYS A 386 -1.86 18.28 -16.69
CA LYS A 386 -2.15 19.27 -15.63
C LYS A 386 -1.52 18.86 -14.29
N GLU A 387 -1.25 17.58 -14.13
CA GLU A 387 -0.69 17.04 -12.90
C GLU A 387 0.82 16.85 -13.06
N ARG A 388 1.53 16.83 -11.94
CA ARG A 388 2.99 16.70 -11.93
C ARG A 388 3.46 15.27 -12.16
N PHE A 389 2.67 14.29 -11.74
CA PHE A 389 3.01 12.88 -11.86
C PHE A 389 1.88 12.13 -12.56
N TYR A 390 2.26 11.25 -13.47
CA TYR A 390 1.39 10.34 -14.20
C TYR A 390 1.96 8.94 -14.16
N VAL A 391 1.10 7.93 -14.22
CA VAL A 391 1.53 6.56 -14.50
C VAL A 391 1.23 6.23 -15.96
N ALA A 392 2.26 5.87 -16.71
CA ALA A 392 2.18 5.49 -18.12
C ALA A 392 2.49 4.00 -18.29
N THR A 393 1.76 3.33 -19.17
CA THR A 393 1.96 1.92 -19.49
C THR A 393 1.91 1.72 -21.00
N PHE A 394 2.93 1.04 -21.56
CA PHE A 394 2.84 0.40 -22.87
C PHE A 394 2.69 -1.12 -22.70
N GLU A 395 1.82 -1.71 -23.53
CA GLU A 395 1.66 -3.15 -23.66
C GLU A 395 1.74 -3.53 -25.13
N TYR A 396 2.51 -4.57 -25.47
CA TYR A 396 2.65 -5.06 -26.82
C TYR A 396 2.94 -6.55 -26.83
N THR A 397 2.76 -7.21 -27.97
CA THR A 397 3.16 -8.60 -28.16
C THR A 397 4.53 -8.66 -28.84
N ASP A 398 5.46 -9.41 -28.27
CA ASP A 398 6.79 -9.62 -28.85
C ASP A 398 6.78 -10.66 -29.97
N LYS A 399 7.91 -10.79 -30.68
CA LYS A 399 8.08 -11.75 -31.80
C LYS A 399 7.97 -13.23 -31.38
N SER A 400 8.01 -13.51 -30.07
CA SER A 400 7.77 -14.88 -29.54
C SER A 400 6.30 -15.15 -29.26
N GLY A 401 5.43 -14.15 -29.37
CA GLY A 401 4.01 -14.20 -29.06
C GLY A 401 3.69 -13.95 -27.59
N GLN A 402 4.66 -13.47 -26.80
CA GLN A 402 4.44 -13.11 -25.39
C GLN A 402 4.01 -11.65 -25.27
N VAL A 403 3.08 -11.39 -24.36
CA VAL A 403 2.67 -10.02 -24.00
C VAL A 403 3.74 -9.43 -23.07
N GLN A 404 4.28 -8.30 -23.51
CA GLN A 404 5.25 -7.49 -22.77
C GLN A 404 4.56 -6.23 -22.26
N ARG A 405 4.87 -5.84 -21.03
CA ARG A 405 4.26 -4.68 -20.39
C ARG A 405 5.32 -3.87 -19.66
N THR A 406 5.31 -2.57 -19.83
CA THR A 406 6.17 -1.61 -19.11
C THR A 406 5.32 -0.53 -18.51
N THR A 407 5.41 -0.37 -17.18
CA THR A 407 4.69 0.67 -16.43
C THR A 407 5.71 1.53 -15.69
N GLN A 408 5.57 2.85 -15.82
CA GLN A 408 6.50 3.81 -15.22
C GLN A 408 5.78 5.06 -14.73
N ILE A 409 6.27 5.63 -13.63
CA ILE A 409 5.86 6.96 -13.19
C ILE A 409 6.61 8.00 -14.02
N ILE A 410 5.86 8.92 -14.62
CA ILE A 410 6.38 10.02 -15.43
C ILE A 410 6.15 11.34 -14.68
N GLN A 411 7.24 12.03 -14.38
CA GLN A 411 7.18 13.39 -13.84
C GLN A 411 7.13 14.39 -14.99
N THR A 412 6.12 15.27 -14.97
CA THR A 412 6.02 16.40 -15.89
C THR A 412 6.74 17.62 -15.31
N ILE A 413 7.23 18.49 -16.17
CA ILE A 413 7.98 19.69 -15.75
C ILE A 413 7.00 20.85 -15.46
#